data_24294dd56e9d256adb3c2ad172943650
#
_entry.id   24294dd56e9d256adb3c2ad172943650
#
_cell.length_a   1.000
_cell.length_b   1.000
_cell.length_c   1.000
_cell.angle_alpha   90.00
_cell.angle_beta   90.00
_cell.angle_gamma   90.00
#
_symmetry.space_group_name_H-M   'P 1'
#
loop_
_entity.id
_entity.type
_entity.pdbx_description
1 polymer ?
#
loop_
_entity_poly.entity_id
_entity_poly.type
_entity_poly.pdbx_seq_one_letter_code
_entity_poly.pdbx_strand_id
1 'polypeptide(L)'
;MKHTVLSARLVAALACLVMPHVGQAETVDINPPAAGSVSREDGLAAWDRIYEVTSHPRCANCHPGESDRPMWSGPSYGTTRQHGMNIQAGESRIGAEYVLCSTCHTTKREDWDNANTVPHAAPRVAANWQLAPVEAAWFGKSSIEICEQLRDPDRNGDRDVLALADHLDHDKILHWAWNPGGGREPAPYSLQDHVNDILAWGVADFPCPGEN
;
A
#
# COMPACT_ATOMS: atom_id res chain seq x y z
N MET A 1 -7.25 69.08 -40.61
CA MET A 1 -6.55 67.77 -40.57
C MET A 1 -6.49 67.31 -39.12
N LYS A 2 -7.27 66.31 -38.73
CA LYS A 2 -7.34 65.75 -37.35
C LYS A 2 -6.69 64.40 -37.40
N HIS A 3 -5.55 64.24 -36.68
CA HIS A 3 -4.87 62.96 -36.54
C HIS A 3 -5.42 62.21 -35.32
N THR A 4 -6.07 61.07 -35.61
CA THR A 4 -6.55 60.15 -34.59
C THR A 4 -5.42 59.14 -34.29
N VAL A 5 -4.91 59.17 -33.07
CA VAL A 5 -3.90 58.21 -32.57
C VAL A 5 -4.64 57.00 -32.02
N LEU A 6 -4.42 55.86 -32.63
CA LEU A 6 -5.00 54.56 -32.22
C LEU A 6 -4.04 53.90 -31.21
N SER A 7 -4.42 53.85 -29.95
CA SER A 7 -3.63 53.18 -28.89
C SER A 7 -3.94 51.68 -28.88
N ALA A 8 -2.99 50.89 -29.32
CA ALA A 8 -3.06 49.42 -29.21
C ALA A 8 -2.75 48.99 -27.76
N ARG A 9 -3.74 48.41 -27.09
CA ARG A 9 -3.54 47.76 -25.77
C ARG A 9 -3.06 46.32 -25.99
N LEU A 10 -1.83 46.06 -25.59
CA LEU A 10 -1.27 44.72 -25.56
C LEU A 10 -1.86 43.98 -24.34
N VAL A 11 -2.68 42.97 -24.59
CA VAL A 11 -3.16 42.05 -23.54
C VAL A 11 -2.13 40.92 -23.43
N ALA A 12 -1.33 40.94 -22.40
CA ALA A 12 -0.44 39.82 -22.08
C ALA A 12 -1.27 38.69 -21.47
N ALA A 13 -1.50 37.63 -22.22
CA ALA A 13 -2.08 36.39 -21.68
C ALA A 13 -1.04 35.64 -20.88
N LEU A 14 -1.23 35.63 -19.57
CA LEU A 14 -0.44 34.80 -18.64
C LEU A 14 -0.86 33.34 -18.77
N ALA A 15 -0.14 32.56 -19.56
CA ALA A 15 -0.34 31.12 -19.66
C ALA A 15 0.19 30.47 -18.36
N CYS A 16 -0.68 30.05 -17.46
CA CYS A 16 -0.33 29.16 -16.36
C CYS A 16 0.09 27.82 -16.95
N LEU A 17 1.39 27.56 -16.99
CA LEU A 17 1.94 26.24 -17.22
C LEU A 17 1.58 25.34 -16.02
N VAL A 18 0.54 24.53 -16.17
CA VAL A 18 0.28 23.40 -15.26
C VAL A 18 1.35 22.34 -15.59
N MET A 19 2.42 22.32 -14.81
CA MET A 19 3.38 21.24 -14.91
C MET A 19 2.71 19.96 -14.37
N PRO A 20 2.75 18.85 -15.12
CA PRO A 20 2.30 17.58 -14.57
C PRO A 20 3.21 17.23 -13.37
N HIS A 21 2.58 17.03 -12.21
CA HIS A 21 3.29 16.44 -11.07
C HIS A 21 3.67 15.02 -11.46
N VAL A 22 4.94 14.82 -11.78
CA VAL A 22 5.54 13.48 -11.82
C VAL A 22 5.50 13.01 -10.37
N GLY A 23 4.62 12.05 -10.08
CA GLY A 23 4.53 11.43 -8.76
C GLY A 23 5.90 10.85 -8.38
N GLN A 24 6.62 11.55 -7.53
CA GLN A 24 7.79 10.98 -6.87
C GLN A 24 7.28 9.89 -5.92
N ALA A 25 7.99 8.77 -5.84
CA ALA A 25 7.73 7.80 -4.79
C ALA A 25 7.76 8.57 -3.46
N GLU A 26 6.68 8.48 -2.72
CA GLU A 26 6.53 9.16 -1.44
C GLU A 26 7.51 8.50 -0.48
N THR A 27 8.60 9.18 -0.14
CA THR A 27 9.50 8.74 0.94
C THR A 27 8.80 9.06 2.26
N VAL A 28 8.81 8.11 3.18
CA VAL A 28 8.24 8.32 4.51
C VAL A 28 9.33 8.62 5.53
N ASP A 29 8.97 9.42 6.54
CA ASP A 29 9.84 9.69 7.66
C ASP A 29 9.66 8.59 8.73
N ILE A 30 10.73 7.88 9.06
CA ILE A 30 10.75 6.84 10.10
C ILE A 30 11.35 7.45 11.37
N ASN A 31 10.50 8.08 12.17
CA ASN A 31 10.87 8.75 13.40
C ASN A 31 10.02 8.22 14.58
N PRO A 32 10.48 7.16 15.27
CA PRO A 32 9.72 6.60 16.40
C PRO A 32 9.60 7.62 17.53
N PRO A 33 8.45 7.67 18.21
CA PRO A 33 8.29 8.42 19.46
C PRO A 33 9.35 8.01 20.50
N ALA A 34 9.63 8.86 21.46
CA ALA A 34 10.55 8.53 22.56
C ALA A 34 10.04 7.29 23.33
N ALA A 35 10.95 6.43 23.74
CA ALA A 35 10.61 5.24 24.53
C ALA A 35 9.76 5.61 25.78
N GLY A 36 8.63 4.92 25.96
CA GLY A 36 7.71 5.15 27.06
C GLY A 36 6.84 6.42 26.93
N SER A 37 6.87 7.12 25.78
CA SER A 37 6.05 8.32 25.55
C SER A 37 4.64 8.00 25.00
N VAL A 38 4.41 6.78 24.54
CA VAL A 38 3.10 6.33 24.02
C VAL A 38 2.44 5.46 25.08
N SER A 39 1.22 5.81 25.47
CA SER A 39 0.45 5.00 26.41
C SER A 39 -0.07 3.72 25.75
N ARG A 40 -0.44 2.71 26.54
CA ARG A 40 -1.11 1.51 26.03
C ARG A 40 -2.39 1.87 25.27
N GLU A 41 -3.16 2.83 25.76
CA GLU A 41 -4.41 3.28 25.13
C GLU A 41 -4.14 3.89 23.75
N ASP A 42 -3.12 4.75 23.64
CA ASP A 42 -2.71 5.35 22.36
C ASP A 42 -2.16 4.28 21.40
N GLY A 43 -1.42 3.30 21.93
CA GLY A 43 -0.95 2.14 21.17
C GLY A 43 -2.08 1.29 20.60
N LEU A 44 -3.15 1.05 21.39
CA LEU A 44 -4.35 0.37 20.91
C LEU A 44 -5.11 1.20 19.87
N ALA A 45 -5.19 2.52 20.05
CA ALA A 45 -5.79 3.40 19.05
C ALA A 45 -5.01 3.43 17.74
N ALA A 46 -3.67 3.36 17.80
CA ALA A 46 -2.82 3.17 16.62
C ALA A 46 -3.07 1.81 15.97
N TRP A 47 -3.19 0.75 16.79
CA TRP A 47 -3.52 -0.58 16.30
C TRP A 47 -4.85 -0.65 15.55
N ASP A 48 -5.88 0.03 16.02
CA ASP A 48 -7.19 0.05 15.34
C ASP A 48 -7.04 0.57 13.90
N ARG A 49 -6.25 1.62 13.68
CA ARG A 49 -5.96 2.14 12.34
C ARG A 49 -5.06 1.20 11.53
N ILE A 50 -4.07 0.56 12.17
CA ILE A 50 -3.25 -0.48 11.54
C ILE A 50 -4.14 -1.61 11.02
N TYR A 51 -5.12 -2.04 11.82
CA TYR A 51 -6.04 -3.10 11.43
C TYR A 51 -6.92 -2.69 10.25
N GLU A 52 -7.39 -1.45 10.19
CA GLU A 52 -8.13 -0.95 9.03
C GLU A 52 -7.31 -1.03 7.73
N VAL A 53 -6.01 -0.78 7.80
CA VAL A 53 -5.10 -0.91 6.66
C VAL A 53 -4.84 -2.38 6.33
N THR A 54 -4.44 -3.19 7.30
CA THR A 54 -4.05 -4.60 7.07
C THR A 54 -5.22 -5.47 6.61
N SER A 55 -6.42 -5.21 7.11
CA SER A 55 -7.65 -5.88 6.67
C SER A 55 -8.23 -5.34 5.35
N HIS A 56 -7.73 -4.17 4.89
CA HIS A 56 -8.18 -3.57 3.64
C HIS A 56 -7.78 -4.43 2.43
N PRO A 57 -8.61 -4.48 1.36
CA PRO A 57 -8.30 -5.27 0.16
C PRO A 57 -6.94 -5.02 -0.47
N ARG A 58 -6.38 -3.80 -0.33
CA ARG A 58 -5.04 -3.47 -0.87
C ARG A 58 -3.91 -4.25 -0.19
N CYS A 59 -4.12 -4.69 1.04
CA CYS A 59 -3.18 -5.49 1.80
C CYS A 59 -3.64 -6.96 1.89
N ALA A 60 -4.84 -7.19 2.42
CA ALA A 60 -5.34 -8.54 2.68
C ALA A 60 -5.42 -9.44 1.43
N ASN A 61 -5.66 -8.89 0.23
CA ASN A 61 -5.70 -9.69 -1.00
C ASN A 61 -4.39 -10.41 -1.33
N CYS A 62 -3.25 -9.84 -0.91
CA CYS A 62 -1.92 -10.43 -1.09
C CYS A 62 -1.45 -11.22 0.13
N HIS A 63 -2.22 -11.20 1.23
CA HIS A 63 -1.97 -11.90 2.48
C HIS A 63 -2.99 -13.03 2.73
N PRO A 64 -3.15 -14.00 1.81
CA PRO A 64 -4.20 -15.03 1.89
C PRO A 64 -3.86 -16.20 2.81
N GLY A 65 -2.71 -16.20 3.49
CA GLY A 65 -2.25 -17.29 4.33
C GLY A 65 -1.90 -18.54 3.51
N GLU A 66 -2.41 -19.71 3.92
CA GLU A 66 -2.17 -21.01 3.27
C GLU A 66 -2.64 -21.06 1.80
N SER A 67 -3.56 -20.17 1.40
CA SER A 67 -3.95 -20.10 -0.01
C SER A 67 -2.75 -19.70 -0.88
N ASP A 68 -2.55 -20.45 -1.94
CA ASP A 68 -1.55 -20.15 -2.98
C ASP A 68 -2.08 -19.17 -4.03
N ARG A 69 -3.28 -18.60 -3.82
CA ARG A 69 -3.93 -17.69 -4.76
C ARG A 69 -4.20 -16.34 -4.14
N PRO A 70 -3.78 -15.27 -4.81
CA PRO A 70 -4.20 -13.94 -4.42
C PRO A 70 -5.72 -13.82 -4.43
N MET A 71 -6.26 -12.93 -3.60
CA MET A 71 -7.69 -12.64 -3.58
C MET A 71 -7.99 -11.38 -4.38
N TRP A 72 -9.20 -11.28 -4.89
CA TRP A 72 -9.80 -10.07 -5.43
C TRP A 72 -11.02 -9.73 -4.60
N SER A 73 -10.93 -8.70 -3.81
CA SER A 73 -12.02 -8.16 -3.00
C SER A 73 -11.99 -6.63 -3.02
N GLY A 74 -13.03 -6.02 -2.47
CA GLY A 74 -13.18 -4.58 -2.40
C GLY A 74 -14.14 -4.02 -3.45
N PRO A 75 -14.54 -2.74 -3.30
CA PRO A 75 -15.55 -2.08 -4.13
C PRO A 75 -15.26 -2.12 -5.63
N SER A 76 -13.97 -2.01 -6.02
CA SER A 76 -13.55 -2.04 -7.43
C SER A 76 -13.86 -3.35 -8.14
N TYR A 77 -14.01 -4.46 -7.40
CA TYR A 77 -14.18 -5.79 -7.98
C TYR A 77 -15.59 -6.36 -7.82
N GLY A 78 -16.43 -5.72 -7.04
CA GLY A 78 -17.80 -6.14 -6.74
C GLY A 78 -17.86 -7.33 -5.78
N THR A 79 -17.69 -8.55 -6.28
CA THR A 79 -17.73 -9.76 -5.43
C THR A 79 -16.34 -10.27 -5.11
N THR A 80 -16.14 -10.74 -3.88
CA THR A 80 -14.90 -11.42 -3.46
C THR A 80 -14.70 -12.71 -4.22
N ARG A 81 -13.51 -12.90 -4.79
CA ARG A 81 -13.11 -14.10 -5.53
C ARG A 81 -11.59 -14.26 -5.52
N GLN A 82 -11.11 -15.43 -5.87
CA GLN A 82 -9.70 -15.65 -6.11
C GLN A 82 -9.26 -14.98 -7.41
N HIS A 83 -7.95 -14.74 -7.54
CA HIS A 83 -7.33 -14.19 -8.74
C HIS A 83 -7.78 -14.96 -10.00
N GLY A 84 -8.07 -14.22 -11.06
CA GLY A 84 -8.53 -14.78 -12.33
C GLY A 84 -7.49 -15.68 -13.01
N MET A 85 -7.91 -16.35 -14.09
CA MET A 85 -7.06 -17.23 -14.90
C MET A 85 -6.43 -18.41 -14.13
N ASN A 86 -6.98 -18.77 -12.98
CA ASN A 86 -6.47 -19.85 -12.12
C ASN A 86 -4.97 -19.67 -11.74
N ILE A 87 -4.52 -18.44 -11.59
CA ILE A 87 -3.14 -18.14 -11.19
C ILE A 87 -2.89 -18.64 -9.77
N GLN A 88 -1.77 -19.34 -9.63
CA GLN A 88 -1.29 -19.91 -8.36
C GLN A 88 0.12 -19.40 -8.11
N ALA A 89 0.41 -19.01 -6.88
CA ALA A 89 1.73 -18.56 -6.47
C ALA A 89 2.67 -19.73 -6.13
N GLY A 90 2.10 -20.88 -5.73
CA GLY A 90 2.85 -22.05 -5.33
C GLY A 90 3.66 -21.86 -4.05
N GLU A 91 4.51 -22.82 -3.73
CA GLU A 91 5.39 -22.77 -2.56
C GLU A 91 6.38 -21.58 -2.63
N SER A 92 6.83 -21.26 -3.83
CA SER A 92 7.73 -20.10 -4.02
C SER A 92 7.09 -18.75 -3.72
N ARG A 93 5.76 -18.69 -3.65
CA ARG A 93 4.95 -17.47 -3.52
C ARG A 93 5.08 -16.50 -4.70
N ILE A 94 5.90 -16.79 -5.70
CA ILE A 94 6.12 -15.99 -6.92
C ILE A 94 5.60 -16.67 -8.20
N GLY A 95 5.01 -17.85 -8.06
CA GLY A 95 4.49 -18.63 -9.18
C GLY A 95 5.55 -19.41 -9.94
N ALA A 96 6.75 -19.65 -9.37
CA ALA A 96 7.86 -20.31 -10.07
C ALA A 96 7.50 -21.73 -10.54
N GLU A 97 6.57 -22.42 -9.85
CA GLU A 97 6.09 -23.76 -10.18
C GLU A 97 5.04 -23.77 -11.28
N TYR A 98 4.49 -22.60 -11.64
CA TYR A 98 3.37 -22.44 -12.58
C TYR A 98 3.62 -21.34 -13.60
N VAL A 99 3.09 -20.14 -13.35
CA VAL A 99 3.29 -18.93 -14.16
C VAL A 99 3.76 -17.83 -13.21
N LEU A 100 4.98 -17.36 -13.43
CA LEU A 100 5.54 -16.29 -12.62
C LEU A 100 4.61 -15.08 -12.58
N CYS A 101 4.36 -14.55 -11.40
CA CYS A 101 3.56 -13.34 -11.20
C CYS A 101 4.09 -12.19 -12.07
N SER A 102 5.40 -12.08 -12.19
CA SER A 102 6.08 -11.09 -13.03
C SER A 102 5.81 -11.22 -14.53
N THR A 103 5.22 -12.33 -15.02
CA THR A 103 4.83 -12.46 -16.43
C THR A 103 3.75 -11.43 -16.82
N CYS A 104 2.81 -11.14 -15.91
CA CYS A 104 1.75 -10.15 -16.12
C CYS A 104 2.01 -8.85 -15.35
N HIS A 105 2.60 -8.96 -14.16
CA HIS A 105 2.96 -7.83 -13.29
C HIS A 105 4.38 -7.33 -13.64
N THR A 106 4.63 -7.05 -14.92
CA THR A 106 5.92 -6.53 -15.37
C THR A 106 5.93 -5.01 -15.26
N THR A 107 6.99 -4.46 -14.67
CA THR A 107 7.22 -3.03 -14.70
C THR A 107 7.95 -2.64 -15.96
N LYS A 108 7.33 -1.80 -16.79
CA LYS A 108 8.00 -1.09 -17.86
C LYS A 108 8.14 0.36 -17.44
N ARG A 109 9.32 0.90 -17.65
CA ARG A 109 9.66 2.24 -17.19
C ARG A 109 8.83 3.34 -17.88
N GLU A 110 8.53 3.16 -19.16
CA GLU A 110 7.73 4.06 -19.98
C GLU A 110 6.22 3.94 -19.73
N ASP A 111 5.76 2.84 -19.15
CA ASP A 111 4.33 2.57 -18.90
C ASP A 111 3.94 2.87 -17.45
N TRP A 112 4.83 3.41 -16.66
CA TRP A 112 4.66 3.58 -15.22
C TRP A 112 3.37 4.33 -14.86
N ASP A 113 3.09 5.43 -15.56
CA ASP A 113 1.90 6.24 -15.32
C ASP A 113 0.63 5.65 -15.95
N ASN A 114 0.76 4.86 -17.00
CA ASN A 114 -0.36 4.29 -17.74
C ASN A 114 -0.82 2.93 -17.20
N ALA A 115 0.06 2.16 -16.58
CA ALA A 115 -0.25 0.82 -16.09
C ALA A 115 -1.36 0.78 -15.05
N ASN A 116 -1.54 1.89 -14.31
CA ASN A 116 -2.54 2.01 -13.26
C ASN A 116 -3.84 2.69 -13.71
N THR A 117 -3.95 3.13 -14.95
CA THR A 117 -5.12 3.87 -15.46
C THR A 117 -6.21 2.95 -16.03
N VAL A 118 -5.86 1.72 -16.40
CA VAL A 118 -6.81 0.76 -16.96
C VAL A 118 -7.40 -0.08 -15.83
N PRO A 119 -8.72 -0.02 -15.60
CA PRO A 119 -9.39 -0.84 -14.59
C PRO A 119 -9.10 -2.33 -14.82
N HIS A 120 -8.85 -3.05 -13.73
CA HIS A 120 -8.60 -4.50 -13.73
C HIS A 120 -7.35 -4.97 -14.50
N ALA A 121 -6.54 -4.07 -15.04
CA ALA A 121 -5.23 -4.46 -15.56
C ALA A 121 -4.31 -4.89 -14.41
N ALA A 122 -3.39 -5.82 -14.70
CA ALA A 122 -2.36 -6.20 -13.75
C ALA A 122 -1.52 -4.97 -13.37
N PRO A 123 -1.37 -4.65 -12.07
CA PRO A 123 -0.49 -3.55 -11.65
C PRO A 123 0.95 -3.79 -12.13
N ARG A 124 1.61 -2.74 -12.65
CA ARG A 124 2.93 -2.82 -13.27
C ARG A 124 3.92 -1.82 -12.67
N VAL A 125 3.83 -1.62 -11.38
CA VAL A 125 4.60 -0.59 -10.66
C VAL A 125 5.81 -1.11 -9.89
N ALA A 126 5.98 -2.42 -9.80
CA ALA A 126 7.08 -3.05 -9.09
C ALA A 126 7.58 -4.29 -9.80
N ALA A 127 8.86 -4.60 -9.61
CA ALA A 127 9.42 -5.91 -9.88
C ALA A 127 9.12 -6.87 -8.70
N ASN A 128 9.27 -8.16 -8.94
CA ASN A 128 9.19 -9.17 -7.89
C ASN A 128 7.82 -9.28 -7.18
N TRP A 129 6.72 -9.17 -7.94
CA TRP A 129 5.40 -9.48 -7.42
C TRP A 129 5.36 -10.88 -6.84
N GLN A 130 4.88 -10.97 -5.58
CA GLN A 130 4.75 -12.23 -4.85
C GLN A 130 3.62 -12.13 -3.84
N LEU A 131 3.13 -13.29 -3.38
CA LEU A 131 2.30 -13.35 -2.20
C LEU A 131 3.16 -13.21 -0.94
N ALA A 132 2.56 -12.67 0.10
CA ALA A 132 3.15 -12.69 1.43
C ALA A 132 3.43 -14.12 1.90
N PRO A 133 4.38 -14.33 2.83
CA PRO A 133 4.59 -15.61 3.48
C PRO A 133 3.29 -16.17 4.07
N VAL A 134 3.21 -17.51 4.19
CA VAL A 134 2.00 -18.20 4.69
C VAL A 134 1.62 -17.73 6.10
N GLU A 135 2.63 -17.45 6.91
CA GLU A 135 2.48 -17.02 8.30
C GLU A 135 1.83 -15.63 8.40
N ALA A 136 2.07 -14.77 7.40
CA ALA A 136 1.49 -13.43 7.32
C ALA A 136 0.08 -13.48 6.70
N ALA A 137 -0.85 -14.16 7.36
CA ALA A 137 -2.22 -14.36 6.91
C ALA A 137 -3.14 -13.27 7.48
N TRP A 138 -3.74 -12.44 6.59
CA TRP A 138 -4.64 -11.35 6.98
C TRP A 138 -6.04 -11.46 6.37
N PHE A 139 -6.16 -12.10 5.21
CA PHE A 139 -7.44 -12.20 4.53
C PHE A 139 -8.48 -12.94 5.37
N GLY A 140 -9.55 -12.24 5.75
CA GLY A 140 -10.62 -12.79 6.60
C GLY A 140 -10.23 -13.00 8.06
N LYS A 141 -9.10 -12.45 8.50
CA LYS A 141 -8.63 -12.54 9.88
C LYS A 141 -9.18 -11.40 10.73
N SER A 142 -9.39 -11.70 12.01
CA SER A 142 -9.81 -10.73 13.02
C SER A 142 -8.65 -9.79 13.41
N SER A 143 -8.98 -8.68 14.06
CA SER A 143 -8.01 -7.72 14.60
C SER A 143 -7.00 -8.39 15.54
N ILE A 144 -7.47 -9.28 16.41
CA ILE A 144 -6.61 -10.01 17.36
C ILE A 144 -5.64 -10.93 16.61
N GLU A 145 -6.12 -11.73 15.65
CA GLU A 145 -5.29 -12.67 14.88
C GLU A 145 -4.18 -11.95 14.11
N ILE A 146 -4.47 -10.80 13.51
CA ILE A 146 -3.46 -10.01 12.78
C ILE A 146 -2.48 -9.35 13.77
N CYS A 147 -2.96 -8.84 14.89
CA CYS A 147 -2.11 -8.24 15.92
C CYS A 147 -1.10 -9.25 16.47
N GLU A 148 -1.57 -10.42 16.86
CA GLU A 148 -0.72 -11.49 17.36
C GLU A 148 0.27 -11.98 16.30
N GLN A 149 -0.11 -11.97 15.02
CA GLN A 149 0.79 -12.33 13.93
C GLN A 149 1.88 -11.28 13.74
N LEU A 150 1.54 -10.00 13.72
CA LEU A 150 2.49 -8.92 13.46
C LEU A 150 3.51 -8.70 14.59
N ARG A 151 3.14 -8.98 15.83
CA ARG A 151 4.07 -8.86 16.96
C ARG A 151 4.92 -10.10 17.22
N ASP A 152 4.60 -11.23 16.57
CA ASP A 152 5.30 -12.49 16.73
C ASP A 152 6.46 -12.58 15.72
N PRO A 153 7.74 -12.56 16.17
CA PRO A 153 8.88 -12.59 15.27
C PRO A 153 8.94 -13.85 14.41
N ASP A 154 8.46 -14.98 14.89
CA ASP A 154 8.42 -16.23 14.12
C ASP A 154 7.41 -16.16 12.95
N ARG A 155 6.45 -15.24 12.99
CA ARG A 155 5.40 -15.09 11.98
C ARG A 155 5.47 -13.79 11.19
N ASN A 156 6.25 -12.81 11.65
CA ASN A 156 6.42 -11.53 10.95
C ASN A 156 7.72 -11.43 10.15
N GLY A 157 8.52 -12.51 10.11
CA GLY A 157 9.82 -12.56 9.45
C GLY A 157 10.93 -11.89 10.25
N ASP A 158 10.89 -12.02 11.57
CA ASP A 158 11.87 -11.47 12.53
C ASP A 158 12.02 -9.94 12.43
N ARG A 159 10.87 -9.25 12.22
CA ARG A 159 10.86 -7.79 12.09
C ARG A 159 10.51 -7.14 13.42
N ASP A 160 11.39 -6.26 13.87
CA ASP A 160 11.06 -5.28 14.90
C ASP A 160 10.24 -4.10 14.29
N VAL A 161 9.87 -3.15 15.13
CA VAL A 161 9.05 -2.00 14.71
C VAL A 161 9.70 -1.16 13.61
N LEU A 162 11.03 -1.00 13.65
CA LEU A 162 11.76 -0.22 12.65
C LEU A 162 11.83 -0.98 11.32
N ALA A 163 12.04 -2.29 11.36
CA ALA A 163 12.03 -3.14 10.18
C ALA A 163 10.64 -3.24 9.53
N LEU A 164 9.55 -3.19 10.32
CA LEU A 164 8.18 -3.08 9.79
C LEU A 164 7.97 -1.74 9.07
N ALA A 165 8.41 -0.64 9.67
CA ALA A 165 8.33 0.69 9.05
C ALA A 165 9.20 0.79 7.79
N ASP A 166 10.42 0.26 7.82
CA ASP A 166 11.34 0.21 6.69
C ASP A 166 10.77 -0.60 5.51
N HIS A 167 10.11 -1.71 5.79
CA HIS A 167 9.41 -2.49 4.78
C HIS A 167 8.33 -1.68 4.05
N LEU A 168 7.60 -0.84 4.78
CA LEU A 168 6.60 0.06 4.19
C LEU A 168 7.23 1.14 3.30
N ASP A 169 8.42 1.65 3.64
CA ASP A 169 9.12 2.68 2.86
C ASP A 169 9.73 2.13 1.57
N HIS A 170 10.28 0.93 1.60
CA HIS A 170 11.09 0.41 0.50
C HIS A 170 10.33 -0.44 -0.52
N ASP A 171 9.21 -1.06 -0.13
CA ASP A 171 8.47 -1.94 -1.04
C ASP A 171 7.53 -1.17 -1.97
N LYS A 172 7.86 -1.14 -3.25
CA LYS A 172 7.07 -0.45 -4.28
C LYS A 172 5.68 -1.05 -4.48
N ILE A 173 5.46 -2.31 -4.13
CA ILE A 173 4.12 -2.93 -4.16
C ILE A 173 3.26 -2.29 -3.09
N LEU A 174 3.82 -2.02 -1.91
CA LEU A 174 3.12 -1.34 -0.83
C LEU A 174 2.79 0.11 -1.23
N HIS A 175 3.73 0.85 -1.83
CA HIS A 175 3.44 2.20 -2.35
C HIS A 175 2.30 2.20 -3.36
N TRP A 176 2.21 1.18 -4.23
CA TRP A 176 1.06 1.03 -5.13
C TRP A 176 -0.27 0.90 -4.36
N ALA A 177 -0.30 0.31 -3.17
CA ALA A 177 -1.52 0.17 -2.39
C ALA A 177 -2.16 1.51 -2.03
N TRP A 178 -1.36 2.56 -1.84
CA TRP A 178 -1.83 3.92 -1.58
C TRP A 178 -2.08 4.74 -2.85
N ASN A 179 -1.53 4.34 -3.99
CA ASN A 179 -1.77 5.01 -5.28
C ASN A 179 -2.07 3.99 -6.39
N PRO A 180 -3.14 3.20 -6.28
CA PRO A 180 -3.41 2.09 -7.19
C PRO A 180 -3.87 2.51 -8.59
N GLY A 181 -4.33 3.74 -8.78
CA GLY A 181 -4.84 4.25 -10.05
C GLY A 181 -6.03 3.47 -10.61
N GLY A 182 -6.44 3.79 -11.84
CA GLY A 182 -7.46 3.04 -12.57
C GLY A 182 -8.84 2.94 -11.90
N GLY A 183 -9.21 3.91 -11.06
CA GLY A 183 -10.47 3.91 -10.32
C GLY A 183 -10.53 2.89 -9.17
N ARG A 184 -9.37 2.34 -8.76
CA ARG A 184 -9.27 1.47 -7.60
C ARG A 184 -9.25 2.31 -6.31
N GLU A 185 -9.88 1.79 -5.26
CA GLU A 185 -9.79 2.38 -3.93
C GLU A 185 -8.35 2.28 -3.39
N PRO A 186 -7.76 3.37 -2.87
CA PRO A 186 -6.49 3.31 -2.15
C PRO A 186 -6.67 2.64 -0.77
N ALA A 187 -5.55 2.26 -0.15
CA ALA A 187 -5.54 1.92 1.27
C ALA A 187 -5.99 3.13 2.12
N PRO A 188 -6.61 2.90 3.29
CA PRO A 188 -7.04 3.98 4.17
C PRO A 188 -5.84 4.75 4.74
N TYR A 189 -6.08 6.00 5.14
CA TYR A 189 -5.09 6.95 5.65
C TYR A 189 -3.99 7.28 4.62
N SER A 190 -2.94 7.99 5.00
CA SER A 190 -1.71 8.13 4.21
C SER A 190 -0.70 7.04 4.58
N LEU A 191 0.25 6.77 3.69
CA LEU A 191 1.36 5.87 4.00
C LEU A 191 2.15 6.36 5.22
N GLN A 192 2.37 7.68 5.33
CA GLN A 192 3.06 8.27 6.48
C GLN A 192 2.28 8.07 7.78
N ASP A 193 0.94 8.25 7.77
CA ASP A 193 0.12 8.00 8.96
C ASP A 193 0.22 6.54 9.38
N HIS A 194 0.18 5.61 8.42
CA HIS A 194 0.31 4.19 8.73
C HIS A 194 1.68 3.84 9.32
N VAL A 195 2.77 4.42 8.81
CA VAL A 195 4.11 4.28 9.41
C VAL A 195 4.14 4.84 10.82
N ASN A 196 3.56 6.03 11.04
CA ASN A 196 3.50 6.63 12.37
C ASN A 196 2.71 5.76 13.36
N ASP A 197 1.63 5.11 12.91
CA ASP A 197 0.83 4.20 13.73
C ASP A 197 1.63 2.92 14.09
N ILE A 198 2.35 2.34 13.14
CA ILE A 198 3.25 1.20 13.41
C ILE A 198 4.29 1.58 14.46
N LEU A 199 4.93 2.74 14.31
CA LEU A 199 5.93 3.21 15.27
C LEU A 199 5.35 3.47 16.66
N ALA A 200 4.16 4.09 16.74
CA ALA A 200 3.48 4.34 18.00
C ALA A 200 3.06 3.04 18.69
N TRP A 201 2.51 2.09 17.93
CA TRP A 201 2.13 0.76 18.42
C TRP A 201 3.34 0.00 18.98
N GLY A 202 4.49 0.04 18.27
CA GLY A 202 5.72 -0.59 18.74
C GLY A 202 6.27 0.04 20.01
N VAL A 203 6.27 1.38 20.11
CA VAL A 203 6.74 2.10 21.32
C VAL A 203 5.83 1.85 22.54
N ALA A 204 4.54 1.54 22.30
CA ALA A 204 3.59 1.13 23.32
C ALA A 204 3.69 -0.35 23.73
N ASP A 205 4.74 -1.06 23.31
CA ASP A 205 4.99 -2.48 23.57
C ASP A 205 3.95 -3.41 22.88
N PHE A 206 3.58 -3.09 21.65
CA PHE A 206 2.74 -3.91 20.77
C PHE A 206 1.43 -4.41 21.41
N PRO A 207 0.59 -3.54 22.01
CA PRO A 207 -0.62 -3.98 22.67
C PRO A 207 -1.63 -4.55 21.65
N CYS A 208 -2.22 -5.71 21.97
CA CYS A 208 -3.29 -6.28 21.18
C CYS A 208 -4.66 -6.13 21.87
N PRO A 209 -5.76 -6.06 21.09
CA PRO A 209 -7.10 -6.00 21.65
C PRO A 209 -7.42 -7.20 22.52
N GLY A 210 -8.14 -6.99 23.62
CA GLY A 210 -8.56 -8.06 24.56
C GLY A 210 -7.52 -8.46 25.60
N GLU A 211 -6.33 -7.88 25.59
CA GLU A 211 -5.34 -8.05 26.67
C GLU A 211 -5.57 -7.01 27.78
N ASN A 212 -5.48 -7.44 29.04
CA ASN A 212 -5.58 -6.58 30.22
C ASN A 212 -4.22 -6.05 30.67
#